data_19b19bb2806a7b712d28daa69d7814bf
#
_entry.id   19b19bb2806a7b712d28daa69d7814bf
#
_cell.length_a   1.000
_cell.length_b   1.000
_cell.length_c   1.000
_cell.angle_alpha   90.00
_cell.angle_beta   90.00
_cell.angle_gamma   90.00
#
_symmetry.space_group_name_H-M   'P 1'
#
loop_
_entity.id
_entity.type
_entity.pdbx_description
1 polymer ?
#
loop_
_entity_poly.entity_id
_entity_poly.type
_entity_poly.pdbx_seq_one_letter_code
_entity_poly.pdbx_strand_id
1 'polypeptide(L)'
;EDNYFLTPFKLEMKQIKNWLWDLNLNPKHKIQASLNQELKGMNNLKSSYMSYTLAQVENKMVQKLVKTCLGGGAKVLCYDGVMVEGQEFNITDIIKAVEKDGIKWAIKDMPCNDVPEVDEDSYHSKKAQYEKTHTYIMNKQCPIAHRTELGIKMNAVVNERNNCATLGEDFMDMWLRDPMRQQKDDIDFVPVSPLQKDVVPDNIFNTFQGFETKYDKANKKNPKNAIFQEYLRSITSNRPELMEHVYNWVAHLIQKPNENPRTGLILCGNTGTGKTSLFKLISAMIGDRYTNSTSDPTQVFPPKNGDNSLMKDTLLVHMEETKGMEGKIIANRLKEFFSTNKLNIRTLFNSPYSQTNTVRMIINSNEQRPFPYEAALLRRTTMIWIENSAHDQEWWKNVF
;
A
#
# COMPACT_ATOMS: atom_id res chain seq x y z
N GLU A 1 6.76 2.89 -58.79
CA GLU A 1 6.01 1.60 -58.82
C GLU A 1 4.87 1.71 -57.85
N ASP A 2 3.69 2.14 -58.34
CA ASP A 2 2.47 2.20 -57.53
C ASP A 2 2.04 0.78 -57.19
N ASN A 3 2.11 0.49 -55.90
CA ASN A 3 1.80 -0.79 -55.35
C ASN A 3 0.28 -1.04 -55.54
N TYR A 4 -0.09 -1.81 -56.56
CA TYR A 4 -1.45 -2.05 -57.03
C TYR A 4 -2.43 -2.48 -55.92
N PHE A 5 -1.91 -3.01 -54.83
CA PHE A 5 -2.68 -3.42 -53.65
C PHE A 5 -2.92 -2.26 -52.64
N LEU A 6 -1.95 -1.37 -52.48
CA LEU A 6 -2.04 -0.35 -51.42
C LEU A 6 -3.02 0.78 -51.74
N THR A 7 -3.24 1.13 -52.99
CA THR A 7 -4.15 2.22 -53.36
C THR A 7 -5.62 1.87 -53.13
N PRO A 8 -6.14 0.71 -53.61
CA PRO A 8 -7.49 0.28 -53.26
C PRO A 8 -7.69 0.12 -51.74
N PHE A 9 -6.74 -0.51 -51.05
CA PHE A 9 -6.78 -0.68 -49.58
C PHE A 9 -6.87 0.67 -48.83
N LYS A 10 -6.07 1.65 -49.23
CA LYS A 10 -6.13 3.01 -48.64
C LYS A 10 -7.49 3.68 -48.86
N LEU A 11 -8.10 3.49 -50.02
CA LEU A 11 -9.42 4.03 -50.35
C LEU A 11 -10.51 3.35 -49.49
N GLU A 12 -10.49 2.07 -49.38
CA GLU A 12 -11.44 1.31 -48.60
C GLU A 12 -11.32 1.64 -47.10
N MET A 13 -10.11 1.70 -46.56
CA MET A 13 -9.87 2.15 -45.20
C MET A 13 -10.34 3.59 -44.94
N LYS A 14 -10.26 4.49 -45.93
CA LYS A 14 -10.80 5.84 -45.83
C LYS A 14 -12.34 5.84 -45.77
N GLN A 15 -12.98 4.99 -46.54
CA GLN A 15 -14.45 4.82 -46.53
C GLN A 15 -14.93 4.24 -45.18
N ILE A 16 -14.27 3.20 -44.65
CA ILE A 16 -14.57 2.61 -43.36
C ILE A 16 -14.42 3.63 -42.22
N LYS A 17 -13.35 4.43 -42.20
CA LYS A 17 -13.15 5.49 -41.21
C LYS A 17 -14.27 6.54 -41.24
N ASN A 18 -14.72 6.97 -42.44
CA ASN A 18 -15.80 7.91 -42.57
C ASN A 18 -17.12 7.32 -42.08
N TRP A 19 -17.42 6.10 -42.48
CA TRP A 19 -18.63 5.40 -42.08
C TRP A 19 -18.70 5.19 -40.55
N LEU A 20 -17.63 4.71 -39.92
CA LEU A 20 -17.57 4.57 -38.44
C LEU A 20 -17.72 5.91 -37.72
N TRP A 21 -17.14 6.98 -38.26
CA TRP A 21 -17.29 8.33 -37.72
C TRP A 21 -18.73 8.83 -37.76
N ASP A 22 -19.40 8.57 -38.88
CA ASP A 22 -20.78 9.03 -39.11
C ASP A 22 -21.79 8.21 -38.28
N LEU A 23 -21.55 6.93 -38.07
CA LEU A 23 -22.34 6.09 -37.18
C LEU A 23 -22.32 6.51 -35.71
N ASN A 24 -21.28 7.23 -35.28
CA ASN A 24 -21.17 7.76 -33.92
C ASN A 24 -21.44 6.72 -32.81
N LEU A 25 -20.94 5.52 -32.97
CA LEU A 25 -21.18 4.38 -32.08
C LEU A 25 -20.76 4.67 -30.62
N ASN A 26 -19.77 5.53 -30.43
CA ASN A 26 -19.32 5.93 -29.10
C ASN A 26 -18.91 7.41 -29.06
N PRO A 27 -19.80 8.32 -28.62
CA PRO A 27 -19.52 9.74 -28.51
C PRO A 27 -18.29 10.09 -27.66
N LYS A 28 -18.02 9.29 -26.62
CA LYS A 28 -16.84 9.48 -25.74
C LYS A 28 -15.53 9.32 -26.51
N HIS A 29 -15.47 8.41 -27.47
CA HIS A 29 -14.29 8.22 -28.30
C HIS A 29 -14.06 9.40 -29.27
N LYS A 30 -15.13 10.06 -29.73
CA LYS A 30 -14.99 11.31 -30.51
C LYS A 30 -14.37 12.41 -29.66
N ILE A 31 -14.84 12.59 -28.42
CA ILE A 31 -14.28 13.56 -27.49
C ILE A 31 -12.80 13.24 -27.22
N GLN A 32 -12.46 11.99 -26.95
CA GLN A 32 -11.08 11.56 -26.70
C GLN A 32 -10.17 11.77 -27.92
N ALA A 33 -10.68 11.50 -29.11
CA ALA A 33 -9.94 11.75 -30.34
C ALA A 33 -9.69 13.27 -30.58
N SER A 34 -10.68 14.10 -30.27
CA SER A 34 -10.55 15.58 -30.36
C SER A 34 -9.54 16.12 -29.35
N LEU A 35 -9.59 15.63 -28.09
CA LEU A 35 -8.62 16.00 -27.04
C LEU A 35 -7.19 15.60 -27.42
N ASN A 36 -6.99 14.42 -28.01
CA ASN A 36 -5.67 14.00 -28.47
C ASN A 36 -5.16 14.84 -29.66
N GLN A 37 -6.04 15.33 -30.50
CA GLN A 37 -5.66 16.27 -31.56
C GLN A 37 -5.16 17.60 -31.00
N GLU A 38 -5.88 18.16 -30.03
CA GLU A 38 -5.51 19.41 -29.37
C GLU A 38 -4.22 19.29 -28.54
N LEU A 39 -4.10 18.25 -27.74
CA LEU A 39 -3.00 18.10 -26.79
C LEU A 39 -1.72 17.51 -27.39
N LYS A 40 -1.82 16.69 -28.45
CA LYS A 40 -0.68 15.93 -29.01
C LYS A 40 -0.38 16.28 -30.48
N GLY A 41 -1.09 17.20 -31.05
CA GLY A 41 -0.90 17.60 -32.48
C GLY A 41 -1.19 16.46 -33.47
N MET A 42 -2.03 15.51 -33.12
CA MET A 42 -2.36 14.36 -33.95
C MET A 42 -3.36 14.76 -35.05
N ASN A 43 -2.92 14.81 -36.29
CA ASN A 43 -3.69 15.33 -37.43
C ASN A 43 -4.75 14.38 -38.01
N ASN A 44 -5.04 13.22 -37.39
CA ASN A 44 -5.96 12.22 -37.94
C ASN A 44 -7.07 11.79 -36.98
N LEU A 45 -8.01 12.70 -36.77
CA LEU A 45 -9.14 12.55 -35.84
C LEU A 45 -9.97 11.28 -36.11
N LYS A 46 -10.30 10.99 -37.37
CA LYS A 46 -11.12 9.81 -37.73
C LYS A 46 -10.37 8.50 -37.52
N SER A 47 -9.06 8.48 -37.74
CA SER A 47 -8.23 7.32 -37.46
C SER A 47 -8.12 7.03 -35.96
N SER A 48 -7.94 8.05 -35.14
CA SER A 48 -7.93 7.90 -33.68
C SER A 48 -9.28 7.38 -33.16
N TYR A 49 -10.39 7.93 -33.64
CA TYR A 49 -11.72 7.45 -33.30
C TYR A 49 -11.93 5.99 -33.69
N MET A 50 -11.54 5.60 -34.90
CA MET A 50 -11.62 4.22 -35.37
C MET A 50 -10.80 3.28 -34.48
N SER A 51 -9.57 3.66 -34.15
CA SER A 51 -8.70 2.86 -33.27
C SER A 51 -9.34 2.64 -31.90
N TYR A 52 -9.86 3.66 -31.26
CA TYR A 52 -10.54 3.52 -29.94
C TYR A 52 -11.80 2.65 -30.03
N THR A 53 -12.56 2.80 -31.11
CA THR A 53 -13.81 2.04 -31.30
C THR A 53 -13.51 0.56 -31.54
N LEU A 54 -12.53 0.24 -32.38
CA LEU A 54 -12.10 -1.13 -32.62
C LEU A 54 -11.50 -1.79 -31.36
N ALA A 55 -10.61 -1.09 -30.66
CA ALA A 55 -10.05 -1.58 -29.41
C ALA A 55 -11.12 -1.89 -28.36
N GLN A 56 -12.20 -1.11 -28.29
CA GLN A 56 -13.31 -1.38 -27.39
C GLN A 56 -14.08 -2.65 -27.79
N VAL A 57 -14.29 -2.86 -29.10
CA VAL A 57 -14.95 -4.06 -29.61
C VAL A 57 -14.10 -5.29 -29.33
N GLU A 58 -12.81 -5.25 -29.65
CA GLU A 58 -11.84 -6.32 -29.34
C GLU A 58 -11.83 -6.66 -27.87
N ASN A 59 -11.74 -5.65 -27.00
CA ASN A 59 -11.74 -5.88 -25.56
C ASN A 59 -13.02 -6.54 -25.05
N LYS A 60 -14.19 -6.15 -25.55
CA LYS A 60 -15.46 -6.84 -25.21
C LYS A 60 -15.47 -8.29 -25.63
N MET A 61 -14.91 -8.59 -26.79
CA MET A 61 -14.83 -9.97 -27.32
C MET A 61 -13.86 -10.81 -26.52
N VAL A 62 -12.68 -10.29 -26.22
CA VAL A 62 -11.70 -10.96 -25.36
C VAL A 62 -12.27 -11.18 -23.95
N GLN A 63 -12.98 -10.22 -23.37
CA GLN A 63 -13.65 -10.41 -22.08
C GLN A 63 -14.76 -11.48 -22.13
N LYS A 64 -15.49 -11.60 -23.25
CA LYS A 64 -16.47 -12.65 -23.45
C LYS A 64 -15.80 -14.02 -23.54
N LEU A 65 -14.70 -14.13 -24.27
CA LEU A 65 -13.88 -15.34 -24.37
C LEU A 65 -13.36 -15.76 -22.99
N VAL A 66 -12.79 -14.85 -22.23
CA VAL A 66 -12.33 -15.09 -20.85
C VAL A 66 -13.44 -15.62 -19.94
N LYS A 67 -14.63 -15.06 -20.03
CA LYS A 67 -15.79 -15.51 -19.22
C LYS A 67 -16.24 -16.91 -19.62
N THR A 68 -16.17 -17.26 -20.90
CA THR A 68 -16.51 -18.59 -21.40
C THR A 68 -15.50 -19.64 -20.96
N CYS A 69 -14.23 -19.24 -20.79
CA CYS A 69 -13.13 -20.10 -20.30
C CYS A 69 -13.03 -20.18 -18.78
N LEU A 70 -14.08 -19.84 -18.02
CA LEU A 70 -14.04 -19.69 -16.55
C LEU A 70 -13.77 -20.98 -15.74
N GLY A 71 -13.71 -22.15 -16.37
CA GLY A 71 -13.53 -23.44 -15.68
C GLY A 71 -12.10 -23.95 -15.55
N GLY A 72 -11.07 -23.25 -16.03
CA GLY A 72 -9.72 -23.83 -16.09
C GLY A 72 -8.59 -22.84 -15.87
N GLY A 73 -7.40 -23.34 -15.74
CA GLY A 73 -6.07 -22.82 -15.47
C GLY A 73 -5.75 -21.33 -15.62
N ALA A 74 -4.48 -20.97 -15.47
CA ALA A 74 -4.02 -19.60 -15.61
C ALA A 74 -4.39 -19.00 -16.97
N LYS A 75 -4.81 -17.73 -17.00
CA LYS A 75 -5.24 -17.02 -18.18
C LYS A 75 -4.41 -15.77 -18.37
N VAL A 76 -3.83 -15.61 -19.53
CA VAL A 76 -3.12 -14.41 -19.92
C VAL A 76 -3.88 -13.74 -21.06
N LEU A 77 -4.28 -12.47 -20.83
CA LEU A 77 -4.90 -11.64 -21.85
C LEU A 77 -3.84 -11.18 -22.84
N CYS A 78 -4.04 -11.49 -24.11
CA CYS A 78 -3.30 -10.93 -25.22
C CYS A 78 -4.18 -9.92 -25.96
N TYR A 79 -3.59 -9.05 -26.80
CA TYR A 79 -4.31 -7.97 -27.49
C TYR A 79 -5.60 -8.43 -28.18
N ASP A 80 -5.54 -9.54 -28.88
CA ASP A 80 -6.60 -10.11 -29.73
C ASP A 80 -7.00 -11.54 -29.32
N GLY A 81 -6.54 -12.02 -28.15
CA GLY A 81 -6.77 -13.38 -27.72
C GLY A 81 -6.57 -13.61 -26.23
N VAL A 82 -6.66 -14.87 -25.85
CA VAL A 82 -6.43 -15.35 -24.48
C VAL A 82 -5.55 -16.60 -24.54
N MET A 83 -4.48 -16.61 -23.75
CA MET A 83 -3.72 -17.82 -23.49
C MET A 83 -4.30 -18.52 -22.25
N VAL A 84 -4.55 -19.80 -22.34
CA VAL A 84 -5.13 -20.60 -21.26
C VAL A 84 -4.23 -21.81 -21.02
N GLU A 85 -3.86 -22.04 -19.78
CA GLU A 85 -3.13 -23.23 -19.34
C GLU A 85 -4.11 -24.30 -18.88
N GLY A 86 -3.97 -25.55 -19.40
CA GLY A 86 -4.77 -26.68 -18.98
C GLY A 86 -5.19 -27.60 -20.13
N GLN A 87 -5.33 -28.87 -19.84
CA GLN A 87 -5.54 -29.92 -20.87
C GLN A 87 -7.02 -30.23 -21.18
N GLU A 88 -8.00 -29.66 -20.49
CA GLU A 88 -9.40 -30.07 -20.59
C GLU A 88 -10.35 -28.93 -20.97
N PHE A 89 -10.11 -28.32 -22.14
CA PHE A 89 -11.10 -27.41 -22.71
C PHE A 89 -11.74 -28.06 -23.94
N ASN A 90 -13.06 -28.11 -23.98
CA ASN A 90 -13.74 -28.34 -25.22
C ASN A 90 -13.71 -27.08 -26.08
N ILE A 91 -12.61 -26.90 -26.78
CA ILE A 91 -12.29 -25.72 -27.60
C ILE A 91 -13.42 -25.47 -28.63
N THR A 92 -14.05 -26.51 -29.14
CA THR A 92 -15.16 -26.43 -30.11
C THR A 92 -16.37 -25.71 -29.47
N ASP A 93 -16.68 -25.98 -28.22
CA ASP A 93 -17.81 -25.34 -27.53
C ASP A 93 -17.50 -23.90 -27.18
N ILE A 94 -16.25 -23.58 -26.82
CA ILE A 94 -15.79 -22.22 -26.59
C ILE A 94 -15.89 -21.38 -27.87
N ILE A 95 -15.41 -21.90 -29.00
CA ILE A 95 -15.49 -21.21 -30.29
C ILE A 95 -16.95 -20.97 -30.67
N LYS A 96 -17.82 -22.00 -30.61
CA LYS A 96 -19.27 -21.84 -30.87
C LYS A 96 -19.93 -20.79 -29.99
N ALA A 97 -19.53 -20.68 -28.75
CA ALA A 97 -20.10 -19.69 -27.81
C ALA A 97 -19.71 -18.24 -28.16
N VAL A 98 -18.56 -18.00 -28.76
CA VAL A 98 -18.04 -16.67 -29.10
C VAL A 98 -18.21 -16.29 -30.56
N GLU A 99 -18.36 -17.23 -31.48
CA GLU A 99 -18.59 -17.00 -32.93
C GLU A 99 -19.93 -16.36 -33.28
N LYS A 100 -20.85 -16.24 -32.33
CA LYS A 100 -22.18 -15.62 -32.54
C LYS A 100 -22.14 -14.17 -33.03
N ASP A 101 -20.99 -13.53 -32.93
CA ASP A 101 -20.82 -12.11 -33.28
C ASP A 101 -20.15 -11.90 -34.67
N GLY A 102 -20.09 -12.94 -35.49
CA GLY A 102 -19.55 -12.85 -36.85
C GLY A 102 -18.02 -12.83 -36.95
N ILE A 103 -17.33 -13.07 -35.85
CA ILE A 103 -15.87 -13.12 -35.79
C ILE A 103 -15.42 -14.57 -35.69
N LYS A 104 -14.51 -14.96 -36.57
CA LYS A 104 -13.88 -16.25 -36.50
C LYS A 104 -12.66 -16.25 -35.59
N TRP A 105 -12.66 -17.14 -34.64
CA TRP A 105 -11.52 -17.38 -33.76
C TRP A 105 -10.64 -18.47 -34.29
N ALA A 106 -9.35 -18.27 -34.32
CA ALA A 106 -8.36 -19.28 -34.66
C ALA A 106 -7.68 -19.78 -33.38
N ILE A 107 -7.54 -21.11 -33.31
CA ILE A 107 -6.69 -21.74 -32.30
C ILE A 107 -5.28 -21.77 -32.85
N LYS A 108 -4.34 -21.29 -32.08
CA LYS A 108 -2.93 -21.46 -32.34
C LYS A 108 -2.35 -22.30 -31.22
N ASP A 109 -1.88 -23.50 -31.55
CA ASP A 109 -1.04 -24.23 -30.62
C ASP A 109 0.24 -23.42 -30.41
N MET A 110 0.48 -23.04 -29.18
CA MET A 110 1.78 -22.46 -28.78
C MET A 110 2.69 -23.68 -28.55
N PRO A 111 3.71 -23.92 -29.37
CA PRO A 111 4.66 -24.97 -29.10
C PRO A 111 5.34 -24.69 -27.76
N CYS A 112 5.05 -25.54 -26.77
CA CYS A 112 5.67 -25.43 -25.44
C CYS A 112 7.19 -25.62 -25.46
N ASN A 113 7.74 -26.00 -26.60
CA ASN A 113 9.16 -26.30 -26.77
C ASN A 113 9.99 -25.09 -27.21
N ASP A 114 9.35 -24.00 -27.62
CA ASP A 114 10.03 -22.76 -28.03
C ASP A 114 9.81 -21.60 -26.98
N VAL A 115 9.62 -21.94 -25.72
CA VAL A 115 9.93 -20.94 -24.68
C VAL A 115 11.43 -20.70 -24.83
N PRO A 116 11.87 -19.53 -25.36
CA PRO A 116 13.30 -19.24 -25.41
C PRO A 116 13.80 -19.50 -23.99
N GLU A 117 14.85 -20.31 -23.85
CA GLU A 117 15.54 -20.40 -22.56
C GLU A 117 15.69 -18.97 -22.09
N VAL A 118 15.09 -18.68 -20.95
CA VAL A 118 15.17 -17.32 -20.39
C VAL A 118 16.64 -17.10 -20.18
N ASP A 119 17.24 -16.35 -21.10
CA ASP A 119 18.64 -15.97 -20.97
C ASP A 119 18.74 -15.16 -19.66
N GLU A 120 19.14 -15.87 -18.60
CA GLU A 120 19.27 -15.28 -17.26
C GLU A 120 20.24 -14.11 -17.26
N ASP A 121 21.17 -14.10 -18.23
CA ASP A 121 22.11 -13.03 -18.44
C ASP A 121 21.57 -11.85 -19.25
N SER A 122 20.38 -11.97 -19.85
CA SER A 122 19.77 -10.87 -20.58
C SER A 122 19.44 -9.68 -19.67
N TYR A 123 19.55 -8.46 -20.19
CA TYR A 123 19.13 -7.25 -19.46
C TYR A 123 17.70 -7.35 -18.92
N HIS A 124 16.77 -7.88 -19.70
CA HIS A 124 15.37 -8.00 -19.30
C HIS A 124 15.16 -8.95 -18.12
N SER A 125 15.90 -10.04 -18.07
CA SER A 125 15.86 -10.98 -16.96
C SER A 125 16.41 -10.35 -15.68
N LYS A 126 17.59 -9.74 -15.79
CA LYS A 126 18.24 -8.99 -14.69
C LYS A 126 17.36 -7.85 -14.19
N LYS A 127 16.73 -7.08 -15.10
CA LYS A 127 15.78 -6.01 -14.77
C LYS A 127 14.59 -6.56 -14.00
N ALA A 128 13.94 -7.62 -14.48
CA ALA A 128 12.78 -8.21 -13.82
C ALA A 128 13.11 -8.72 -12.41
N GLN A 129 14.31 -9.26 -12.20
CA GLN A 129 14.78 -9.65 -10.87
C GLN A 129 15.04 -8.44 -9.98
N TYR A 130 15.74 -7.43 -10.49
CA TYR A 130 16.09 -6.20 -9.77
C TYR A 130 14.83 -5.43 -9.33
N GLU A 131 13.87 -5.25 -10.21
CA GLU A 131 12.63 -4.50 -9.96
C GLU A 131 11.65 -5.19 -8.99
N LYS A 132 11.89 -6.45 -8.61
CA LYS A 132 11.12 -7.09 -7.51
C LYS A 132 11.30 -6.34 -6.19
N THR A 133 12.47 -5.76 -5.99
CA THR A 133 12.83 -5.11 -4.72
C THR A 133 13.19 -3.63 -4.88
N HIS A 134 13.50 -3.18 -6.09
CA HIS A 134 13.98 -1.83 -6.35
C HIS A 134 13.01 -1.02 -7.21
N THR A 135 12.88 0.26 -6.86
CA THR A 135 12.03 1.22 -7.59
C THR A 135 12.74 2.57 -7.66
N TYR A 136 12.70 3.20 -8.81
CA TYR A 136 13.21 4.57 -8.96
C TYR A 136 12.17 5.57 -8.43
N ILE A 137 12.59 6.50 -7.57
CA ILE A 137 11.75 7.58 -7.04
C ILE A 137 12.22 8.90 -7.64
N MET A 138 11.33 9.58 -8.34
CA MET A 138 11.66 10.83 -9.01
C MET A 138 12.00 11.93 -8.00
N ASN A 139 12.86 12.86 -8.42
CA ASN A 139 13.17 14.09 -7.66
C ASN A 139 13.74 13.89 -6.25
N LYS A 140 14.39 12.76 -5.96
CA LYS A 140 15.08 12.51 -4.69
C LYS A 140 16.60 12.47 -4.88
N GLN A 141 17.35 12.91 -3.86
CA GLN A 141 18.82 12.82 -3.86
C GLN A 141 19.30 11.36 -3.84
N CYS A 142 18.57 10.50 -3.12
CA CYS A 142 18.73 9.06 -3.10
C CYS A 142 17.51 8.44 -3.79
N PRO A 143 17.50 8.31 -5.14
CA PRO A 143 16.30 8.01 -5.88
C PRO A 143 15.94 6.52 -5.92
N ILE A 144 16.78 5.63 -5.42
CA ILE A 144 16.55 4.18 -5.53
C ILE A 144 16.01 3.67 -4.19
N ALA A 145 14.74 3.33 -4.17
CA ALA A 145 14.08 2.67 -3.05
C ALA A 145 14.31 1.16 -3.15
N HIS A 146 14.94 0.59 -2.13
CA HIS A 146 15.18 -0.86 -2.01
C HIS A 146 14.36 -1.43 -0.86
N ARG A 147 13.44 -2.35 -1.18
CA ARG A 147 12.67 -3.12 -0.18
C ARG A 147 13.52 -4.24 0.36
N THR A 148 13.73 -4.25 1.66
CA THR A 148 14.42 -5.31 2.40
C THR A 148 13.49 -5.91 3.46
N GLU A 149 13.87 -7.03 4.04
CA GLU A 149 13.13 -7.61 5.17
C GLU A 149 13.07 -6.67 6.38
N LEU A 150 14.11 -5.85 6.56
CA LEU A 150 14.21 -4.89 7.67
C LEU A 150 13.48 -3.55 7.39
N GLY A 151 12.96 -3.35 6.18
CA GLY A 151 12.30 -2.10 5.79
C GLY A 151 12.78 -1.59 4.43
N ILE A 152 12.68 -0.28 4.24
CA ILE A 152 13.04 0.37 2.97
C ILE A 152 14.29 1.20 3.17
N LYS A 153 15.26 0.97 2.29
CA LYS A 153 16.49 1.78 2.19
C LYS A 153 16.41 2.67 0.96
N MET A 154 16.84 3.93 1.11
CA MET A 154 16.97 4.87 0.00
C MET A 154 18.43 4.98 -0.37
N ASN A 155 18.79 4.58 -1.58
CA ASN A 155 20.17 4.53 -2.06
C ASN A 155 20.43 5.61 -3.11
N ALA A 156 21.60 6.23 -3.02
CA ALA A 156 22.12 7.05 -4.10
C ALA A 156 22.54 6.16 -5.28
N VAL A 157 22.44 6.67 -6.50
CA VAL A 157 22.79 5.93 -7.73
C VAL A 157 24.22 5.38 -7.68
N VAL A 158 25.16 6.16 -7.15
CA VAL A 158 26.59 5.76 -7.04
C VAL A 158 26.74 4.53 -6.15
N ASN A 159 26.05 4.49 -5.01
CA ASN A 159 26.12 3.36 -4.10
C ASN A 159 25.46 2.12 -4.71
N GLU A 160 24.35 2.33 -5.41
CA GLU A 160 23.62 1.23 -6.03
C GLU A 160 24.36 0.59 -7.20
N ARG A 161 25.15 1.35 -7.97
CA ARG A 161 26.05 0.79 -8.97
C ARG A 161 27.01 -0.25 -8.38
N ASN A 162 27.57 0.05 -7.21
CA ASN A 162 28.46 -0.89 -6.52
C ASN A 162 27.70 -2.14 -6.04
N ASN A 163 26.47 -1.97 -5.53
CA ASN A 163 25.65 -3.07 -5.08
C ASN A 163 25.22 -4.00 -6.22
N CYS A 164 25.05 -3.46 -7.42
CA CYS A 164 24.59 -4.17 -8.61
C CYS A 164 25.74 -4.64 -9.53
N ALA A 165 27.00 -4.57 -9.10
CA ALA A 165 28.16 -4.96 -9.90
C ALA A 165 28.06 -6.42 -10.42
N THR A 166 27.42 -7.31 -9.66
CA THR A 166 27.16 -8.70 -10.06
C THR A 166 26.18 -8.86 -11.23
N LEU A 167 25.35 -7.84 -11.49
CA LEU A 167 24.41 -7.83 -12.62
C LEU A 167 25.06 -7.39 -13.94
N GLY A 168 26.31 -6.90 -13.88
CA GLY A 168 27.09 -6.39 -15.00
C GLY A 168 27.38 -4.89 -14.87
N GLU A 169 28.52 -4.47 -15.39
CA GLU A 169 29.01 -3.09 -15.24
C GLU A 169 28.04 -2.06 -15.83
N ASP A 170 27.40 -2.35 -16.95
CA ASP A 170 26.50 -1.45 -17.65
C ASP A 170 25.03 -1.54 -17.19
N PHE A 171 24.67 -2.50 -16.33
CA PHE A 171 23.27 -2.75 -15.94
C PHE A 171 22.58 -1.47 -15.42
N MET A 172 23.21 -0.77 -14.49
CA MET A 172 22.61 0.44 -13.90
C MET A 172 22.44 1.56 -14.91
N ASP A 173 23.36 1.73 -15.84
CA ASP A 173 23.25 2.76 -16.88
C ASP A 173 22.13 2.43 -17.88
N MET A 174 21.98 1.18 -18.25
CA MET A 174 20.88 0.71 -19.07
C MET A 174 19.53 0.90 -18.35
N TRP A 175 19.45 0.50 -17.08
CA TRP A 175 18.23 0.64 -16.29
C TRP A 175 17.83 2.10 -16.05
N LEU A 176 18.78 2.98 -15.77
CA LEU A 176 18.51 4.41 -15.59
C LEU A 176 18.02 5.09 -16.87
N ARG A 177 18.39 4.59 -18.05
CA ARG A 177 17.94 5.11 -19.36
C ARG A 177 16.66 4.43 -19.86
N ASP A 178 16.27 3.32 -19.26
CA ASP A 178 15.10 2.55 -19.69
C ASP A 178 13.80 3.32 -19.38
N PRO A 179 13.03 3.73 -20.41
CA PRO A 179 11.76 4.44 -20.20
C PRO A 179 10.68 3.57 -19.53
N MET A 180 10.86 2.24 -19.56
CA MET A 180 9.95 1.27 -18.96
C MET A 180 10.45 0.76 -17.62
N ARG A 181 11.42 1.43 -16.99
CA ARG A 181 11.85 1.06 -15.63
C ARG A 181 10.72 1.30 -14.63
N GLN A 182 10.74 0.51 -13.57
CA GLN A 182 9.82 0.71 -12.44
C GLN A 182 10.14 2.03 -11.74
N GLN A 183 9.23 3.00 -11.87
CA GLN A 183 9.41 4.31 -11.24
C GLN A 183 8.13 4.82 -10.60
N LYS A 184 8.28 5.69 -9.60
CA LYS A 184 7.22 6.39 -8.89
C LYS A 184 7.57 7.88 -8.78
N ASP A 185 6.56 8.73 -8.67
CA ASP A 185 6.77 10.18 -8.57
C ASP A 185 7.25 10.59 -7.18
N ASP A 186 6.73 9.92 -6.15
CA ASP A 186 7.08 10.23 -4.76
C ASP A 186 7.00 8.97 -3.87
N ILE A 187 7.41 9.13 -2.63
CA ILE A 187 7.41 8.11 -1.57
C ILE A 187 6.58 8.64 -0.39
N ASP A 188 5.67 7.82 0.12
CA ASP A 188 4.86 8.15 1.30
C ASP A 188 4.55 6.91 2.14
N PHE A 189 4.20 7.14 3.39
CA PHE A 189 3.71 6.13 4.30
C PHE A 189 2.18 6.14 4.29
N VAL A 190 1.59 5.21 3.56
CA VAL A 190 0.14 5.07 3.41
C VAL A 190 -0.27 3.70 3.97
N PRO A 191 -0.59 3.59 5.27
CA PRO A 191 -1.00 2.34 5.85
C PRO A 191 -2.39 1.94 5.33
N VAL A 192 -2.50 0.70 4.87
CA VAL A 192 -3.72 0.15 4.27
C VAL A 192 -4.22 -1.01 5.11
N SER A 193 -5.51 -1.02 5.42
CA SER A 193 -6.13 -2.11 6.15
C SER A 193 -6.20 -3.38 5.29
N PRO A 194 -5.92 -4.57 5.86
CA PRO A 194 -6.16 -5.83 5.17
C PRO A 194 -7.65 -6.09 4.87
N LEU A 195 -8.53 -5.30 5.48
CA LEU A 195 -9.99 -5.39 5.31
C LEU A 195 -10.54 -4.40 4.28
N GLN A 196 -9.74 -3.41 3.87
CA GLN A 196 -10.10 -2.40 2.88
C GLN A 196 -9.36 -2.64 1.57
N LYS A 197 -10.04 -2.48 0.45
CA LYS A 197 -9.43 -2.50 -0.88
C LYS A 197 -9.07 -1.07 -1.29
N ASP A 198 -8.12 -0.47 -0.60
CA ASP A 198 -7.86 0.93 -0.81
C ASP A 198 -6.49 1.21 -1.41
N VAL A 199 -6.54 2.10 -2.00
CA VAL A 199 -6.08 2.94 -3.03
C VAL A 199 -4.83 3.71 -2.58
N VAL A 200 -3.70 3.01 -2.58
CA VAL A 200 -2.43 3.71 -2.72
C VAL A 200 -2.38 4.25 -4.14
N PRO A 201 -2.21 5.57 -4.35
CA PRO A 201 -2.07 6.12 -5.68
C PRO A 201 -0.95 5.41 -6.46
N ASP A 202 -1.20 5.07 -7.72
CA ASP A 202 -0.24 4.31 -8.53
C ASP A 202 1.11 4.99 -8.70
N ASN A 203 1.15 6.31 -8.58
CA ASN A 203 2.37 7.10 -8.69
C ASN A 203 3.16 7.22 -7.37
N ILE A 204 2.66 6.68 -6.26
CA ILE A 204 3.33 6.72 -4.95
C ILE A 204 3.99 5.38 -4.64
N PHE A 205 5.25 5.44 -4.19
CA PHE A 205 5.91 4.31 -3.57
C PHE A 205 5.52 4.24 -2.10
N ASN A 206 4.69 3.27 -1.75
CA ASN A 206 4.23 3.11 -0.38
C ASN A 206 5.29 2.41 0.49
N THR A 207 5.69 3.06 1.58
CA THR A 207 6.62 2.48 2.57
C THR A 207 5.95 1.47 3.50
N PHE A 208 4.61 1.48 3.59
CA PHE A 208 3.89 0.48 4.37
C PHE A 208 3.89 -0.88 3.65
N GLN A 209 4.32 -1.93 4.35
CA GLN A 209 4.48 -3.29 3.80
C GLN A 209 3.43 -4.29 4.31
N GLY A 210 2.37 -3.79 4.96
CA GLY A 210 1.37 -4.62 5.60
C GLY A 210 1.66 -4.89 7.08
N PHE A 211 0.68 -5.44 7.77
CA PHE A 211 0.81 -5.86 9.15
C PHE A 211 1.54 -7.20 9.24
N GLU A 212 2.22 -7.43 10.36
CA GLU A 212 2.88 -8.70 10.64
C GLU A 212 1.88 -9.86 10.72
N THR A 213 0.77 -9.64 11.42
CA THR A 213 -0.29 -10.64 11.57
C THR A 213 -1.20 -10.63 10.34
N LYS A 214 -1.37 -11.80 9.73
CA LYS A 214 -2.32 -11.99 8.63
C LYS A 214 -3.72 -12.22 9.17
N TYR A 215 -4.71 -11.53 8.60
CA TYR A 215 -6.12 -11.74 8.93
C TYR A 215 -6.60 -13.09 8.39
N ASP A 216 -7.03 -13.98 9.29
CA ASP A 216 -7.64 -15.26 8.96
C ASP A 216 -9.13 -15.26 9.28
N LYS A 217 -9.97 -15.28 8.24
CA LYS A 217 -11.43 -15.36 8.38
C LYS A 217 -11.92 -16.64 9.04
N ALA A 218 -11.18 -17.73 8.91
CA ALA A 218 -11.56 -19.04 9.44
C ALA A 218 -11.42 -19.10 10.97
N ASN A 219 -10.60 -18.25 11.57
CA ASN A 219 -10.19 -18.33 12.97
C ASN A 219 -11.03 -17.45 13.93
N LYS A 220 -12.31 -17.24 13.63
CA LYS A 220 -13.22 -16.42 14.45
C LYS A 220 -13.37 -16.90 15.91
N LYS A 221 -13.10 -18.19 16.19
CA LYS A 221 -13.22 -18.80 17.51
C LYS A 221 -11.87 -19.17 18.12
N ASN A 222 -10.82 -18.38 17.88
CA ASN A 222 -9.52 -18.64 18.48
C ASN A 222 -9.62 -18.53 20.01
N PRO A 223 -9.24 -19.58 20.76
CA PRO A 223 -9.27 -19.55 22.22
C PRO A 223 -8.37 -18.46 22.83
N LYS A 224 -7.34 -18.01 22.12
CA LYS A 224 -6.51 -16.87 22.53
C LYS A 224 -7.28 -15.55 22.60
N ASN A 225 -8.44 -15.43 21.95
CA ASN A 225 -9.31 -14.26 22.13
C ASN A 225 -9.82 -14.11 23.57
N ALA A 226 -10.01 -15.22 24.27
CA ALA A 226 -10.41 -15.21 25.67
C ALA A 226 -9.31 -14.59 26.57
N ILE A 227 -8.06 -14.92 26.30
CA ILE A 227 -6.90 -14.37 27.03
C ILE A 227 -6.82 -12.86 26.84
N PHE A 228 -6.99 -12.37 25.59
CA PHE A 228 -6.99 -10.94 25.31
C PHE A 228 -8.16 -10.22 26.01
N GLN A 229 -9.35 -10.81 26.01
CA GLN A 229 -10.50 -10.24 26.72
C GLN A 229 -10.29 -10.22 28.24
N GLU A 230 -9.68 -11.27 28.80
CA GLU A 230 -9.33 -11.32 30.22
C GLU A 230 -8.29 -10.25 30.58
N TYR A 231 -7.28 -10.07 29.74
CA TYR A 231 -6.32 -8.98 29.87
C TYR A 231 -7.02 -7.61 29.86
N LEU A 232 -7.93 -7.37 28.89
CA LEU A 232 -8.68 -6.12 28.84
C LEU A 232 -9.53 -5.90 30.11
N ARG A 233 -10.17 -6.94 30.63
CA ARG A 233 -10.91 -6.85 31.91
C ARG A 233 -9.99 -6.44 33.06
N SER A 234 -8.81 -7.02 33.13
CA SER A 234 -7.81 -6.70 34.14
C SER A 234 -7.39 -5.22 34.11
N ILE A 235 -6.94 -4.72 32.94
CA ILE A 235 -6.46 -3.35 32.83
C ILE A 235 -7.56 -2.29 32.93
N THR A 236 -8.82 -2.65 32.71
CA THR A 236 -9.96 -1.74 32.81
C THR A 236 -10.71 -1.87 34.14
N SER A 237 -10.17 -2.63 35.11
CA SER A 237 -10.81 -2.93 36.39
C SER A 237 -12.26 -3.44 36.21
N ASN A 238 -12.46 -4.31 35.23
CA ASN A 238 -13.74 -4.92 34.86
C ASN A 238 -14.87 -3.94 34.54
N ARG A 239 -14.53 -2.72 34.06
CA ARG A 239 -15.52 -1.70 33.61
C ARG A 239 -15.83 -1.90 32.13
N PRO A 240 -17.08 -2.31 31.79
CA PRO A 240 -17.44 -2.71 30.42
C PRO A 240 -17.25 -1.59 29.40
N GLU A 241 -17.58 -0.34 29.75
CA GLU A 241 -17.47 0.80 28.83
C GLU A 241 -16.01 1.10 28.49
N LEU A 242 -15.09 0.97 29.43
CA LEU A 242 -13.66 1.14 29.19
C LEU A 242 -13.07 -0.02 28.38
N MET A 243 -13.52 -1.24 28.68
CA MET A 243 -13.11 -2.41 27.91
C MET A 243 -13.51 -2.29 26.44
N GLU A 244 -14.77 -1.91 26.18
CA GLU A 244 -15.27 -1.67 24.82
C GLU A 244 -14.53 -0.53 24.15
N HIS A 245 -14.24 0.56 24.87
CA HIS A 245 -13.49 1.69 24.32
C HIS A 245 -12.08 1.28 23.90
N VAL A 246 -11.33 0.57 24.76
CA VAL A 246 -9.97 0.11 24.44
C VAL A 246 -10.00 -0.88 23.27
N TYR A 247 -10.97 -1.79 23.28
CA TYR A 247 -11.16 -2.73 22.18
C TYR A 247 -11.40 -2.01 20.85
N ASN A 248 -12.33 -1.06 20.82
CA ASN A 248 -12.65 -0.27 19.64
C ASN A 248 -11.47 0.61 19.19
N TRP A 249 -10.69 1.13 20.12
CA TRP A 249 -9.49 1.92 19.82
C TRP A 249 -8.41 1.06 19.12
N VAL A 250 -8.19 -0.18 19.60
CA VAL A 250 -7.29 -1.15 18.96
C VAL A 250 -7.86 -1.60 17.61
N ALA A 251 -9.16 -1.90 17.54
CA ALA A 251 -9.82 -2.28 16.29
C ALA A 251 -9.71 -1.18 15.22
N HIS A 252 -9.84 0.09 15.61
CA HIS A 252 -9.65 1.21 14.71
C HIS A 252 -8.23 1.27 14.10
N LEU A 253 -7.20 0.90 14.87
CA LEU A 253 -5.83 0.83 14.36
C LEU A 253 -5.71 -0.18 13.19
N ILE A 254 -6.39 -1.31 13.29
CA ILE A 254 -6.32 -2.37 12.28
C ILE A 254 -7.25 -2.09 11.09
N GLN A 255 -8.45 -1.59 11.37
CA GLN A 255 -9.47 -1.36 10.34
C GLN A 255 -9.24 -0.07 9.56
N LYS A 256 -8.71 0.96 10.20
CA LYS A 256 -8.49 2.31 9.66
C LYS A 256 -7.10 2.85 10.01
N PRO A 257 -6.03 2.14 9.58
CA PRO A 257 -4.68 2.50 9.96
C PRO A 257 -4.25 3.87 9.42
N ASN A 258 -4.83 4.31 8.32
CA ASN A 258 -4.58 5.59 7.67
C ASN A 258 -5.32 6.78 8.31
N GLU A 259 -6.20 6.53 9.28
CA GLU A 259 -6.94 7.59 9.97
C GLU A 259 -6.35 7.87 11.36
N ASN A 260 -6.23 9.13 11.74
CA ASN A 260 -5.89 9.52 13.11
C ASN A 260 -7.16 9.39 13.99
N PRO A 261 -7.16 8.56 15.05
CA PRO A 261 -8.30 8.43 15.95
C PRO A 261 -8.56 9.70 16.77
N ARG A 262 -7.63 10.67 16.77
CA ARG A 262 -7.65 11.91 17.54
C ARG A 262 -7.74 11.71 19.06
N THR A 263 -7.49 10.50 19.51
CA THR A 263 -7.50 10.10 20.91
C THR A 263 -6.30 9.21 21.23
N GLY A 264 -5.84 9.28 22.48
CA GLY A 264 -4.78 8.45 23.01
C GLY A 264 -5.21 7.75 24.30
N LEU A 265 -4.48 6.72 24.68
CA LEU A 265 -4.67 5.98 25.93
C LEU A 265 -3.59 6.39 26.93
N ILE A 266 -4.00 6.67 28.16
CA ILE A 266 -3.11 6.94 29.28
C ILE A 266 -3.36 5.86 30.32
N LEU A 267 -2.38 4.98 30.51
CA LEU A 267 -2.47 3.88 31.47
C LEU A 267 -1.70 4.26 32.73
N CYS A 268 -2.43 4.44 33.81
CA CYS A 268 -1.88 4.81 35.11
C CYS A 268 -1.96 3.62 36.06
N GLY A 269 -1.01 3.48 36.97
CA GLY A 269 -1.02 2.44 37.99
C GLY A 269 0.38 2.08 38.49
N ASN A 270 0.45 1.25 39.50
CA ASN A 270 1.70 0.82 40.11
C ASN A 270 2.58 0.02 39.11
N THR A 271 3.86 -0.11 39.44
CA THR A 271 4.77 -0.97 38.67
C THR A 271 4.26 -2.42 38.68
N GLY A 272 4.35 -3.10 37.54
CA GLY A 272 3.94 -4.51 37.42
C GLY A 272 2.44 -4.73 37.15
N THR A 273 1.64 -3.69 36.95
CA THR A 273 0.20 -3.82 36.67
C THR A 273 -0.14 -4.12 35.21
N GLY A 274 0.85 -4.38 34.34
CA GLY A 274 0.61 -4.78 32.95
C GLY A 274 0.42 -3.62 31.96
N LYS A 275 0.75 -2.38 32.32
CA LYS A 275 0.60 -1.19 31.44
C LYS A 275 1.29 -1.36 30.09
N THR A 276 2.55 -1.80 30.10
CA THR A 276 3.37 -1.97 28.88
C THR A 276 2.90 -3.14 28.02
N SER A 277 2.14 -4.09 28.59
CA SER A 277 1.67 -5.28 27.89
C SER A 277 0.72 -4.94 26.74
N LEU A 278 -0.12 -3.90 26.87
CA LEU A 278 -0.99 -3.46 25.76
C LEU A 278 -0.18 -3.03 24.56
N PHE A 279 0.87 -2.25 24.76
CA PHE A 279 1.77 -1.84 23.68
C PHE A 279 2.43 -3.07 23.02
N LYS A 280 2.99 -3.99 23.80
CA LYS A 280 3.64 -5.21 23.28
C LYS A 280 2.69 -6.07 22.47
N LEU A 281 1.45 -6.26 22.92
CA LEU A 281 0.43 -7.01 22.19
C LEU A 281 0.09 -6.35 20.85
N ILE A 282 -0.10 -5.04 20.83
CA ILE A 282 -0.38 -4.32 19.58
C ILE A 282 0.85 -4.36 18.66
N SER A 283 2.06 -4.17 19.20
CA SER A 283 3.31 -4.25 18.43
C SER A 283 3.45 -5.61 17.74
N ALA A 284 3.20 -6.71 18.43
CA ALA A 284 3.20 -8.04 17.84
C ALA A 284 2.14 -8.23 16.74
N MET A 285 1.02 -7.52 16.81
CA MET A 285 -0.04 -7.58 15.79
C MET A 285 0.30 -6.80 14.53
N ILE A 286 0.82 -5.59 14.66
CA ILE A 286 1.05 -4.70 13.52
C ILE A 286 2.48 -4.76 12.98
N GLY A 287 3.42 -5.27 13.78
CA GLY A 287 4.85 -5.37 13.48
C GLY A 287 5.67 -4.28 14.17
N ASP A 288 6.81 -4.68 14.71
CA ASP A 288 7.72 -3.79 15.46
C ASP A 288 8.21 -2.61 14.63
N ARG A 289 8.30 -2.79 13.31
CA ARG A 289 8.71 -1.73 12.37
C ARG A 289 7.80 -0.50 12.35
N TYR A 290 6.56 -0.63 12.83
CA TYR A 290 5.56 0.45 12.87
C TYR A 290 5.32 0.95 14.29
N THR A 291 6.11 0.52 15.24
CA THR A 291 5.96 0.87 16.65
C THR A 291 7.25 1.41 17.23
N ASN A 292 7.13 2.37 18.10
CA ASN A 292 8.27 2.93 18.82
C ASN A 292 7.93 3.10 20.30
N SER A 293 8.92 2.90 21.15
CA SER A 293 8.80 3.12 22.59
C SER A 293 9.92 4.03 23.09
N THR A 294 9.60 5.00 23.94
CA THR A 294 10.58 5.88 24.54
C THR A 294 10.18 6.30 25.94
N SER A 295 11.17 6.50 26.79
CA SER A 295 11.03 7.15 28.10
C SER A 295 11.35 8.66 28.06
N ASP A 296 11.85 9.14 26.90
CA ASP A 296 12.18 10.55 26.71
C ASP A 296 11.11 11.25 25.87
N PRO A 297 10.25 12.08 26.48
CA PRO A 297 9.22 12.83 25.75
C PRO A 297 9.77 13.76 24.65
N THR A 298 11.05 14.16 24.75
CA THR A 298 11.65 15.06 23.75
C THR A 298 11.88 14.39 22.41
N GLN A 299 11.96 13.06 22.35
CA GLN A 299 12.03 12.32 21.11
C GLN A 299 10.71 12.31 20.35
N VAL A 300 9.58 12.47 21.07
CA VAL A 300 8.24 12.59 20.49
C VAL A 300 7.90 14.05 20.23
N PHE A 301 8.19 14.90 21.18
CA PHE A 301 7.90 16.34 21.18
C PHE A 301 9.20 17.15 21.30
N PRO A 302 10.03 17.15 20.27
CA PRO A 302 11.32 17.82 20.35
C PRO A 302 11.18 19.32 20.57
N PRO A 303 12.21 19.98 21.12
CA PRO A 303 12.31 21.42 21.11
C PRO A 303 12.34 21.94 19.66
N LYS A 304 12.21 23.25 19.47
CA LYS A 304 12.17 23.87 18.15
C LYS A 304 13.35 23.38 17.28
N ASN A 305 13.03 22.84 16.11
CA ASN A 305 13.97 22.24 15.13
C ASN A 305 14.65 20.94 15.57
N GLY A 306 14.19 20.29 16.62
CA GLY A 306 14.72 18.99 17.04
C GLY A 306 14.29 17.83 16.12
N ASP A 307 14.99 16.70 16.26
CA ASP A 307 14.71 15.44 15.57
C ASP A 307 13.47 14.77 16.16
N ASN A 308 12.52 14.35 15.31
CA ASN A 308 11.37 13.54 15.67
C ASN A 308 11.23 12.31 14.77
N SER A 309 12.35 11.79 14.30
CA SER A 309 12.41 10.62 13.42
C SER A 309 11.70 9.39 13.99
N LEU A 310 11.52 9.33 15.30
CA LEU A 310 10.73 8.31 15.99
C LEU A 310 9.27 8.23 15.47
N MET A 311 8.74 9.33 14.95
CA MET A 311 7.39 9.37 14.39
C MET A 311 7.32 9.01 12.90
N LYS A 312 8.48 8.86 12.25
CA LYS A 312 8.54 8.50 10.84
C LYS A 312 8.00 7.09 10.62
N ASP A 313 7.09 6.93 9.66
CA ASP A 313 6.53 5.63 9.25
C ASP A 313 5.97 4.80 10.43
N THR A 314 5.46 5.49 11.46
CA THR A 314 5.02 4.91 12.73
C THR A 314 3.50 4.94 12.83
N LEU A 315 2.90 3.87 13.37
CA LEU A 315 1.48 3.75 13.68
C LEU A 315 1.19 3.83 15.17
N LEU A 316 2.14 3.41 16.00
CA LEU A 316 1.96 3.39 17.46
C LEU A 316 3.22 3.87 18.16
N VAL A 317 3.08 4.90 18.97
CA VAL A 317 4.12 5.38 19.89
C VAL A 317 3.72 5.07 21.32
N HIS A 318 4.65 4.51 22.06
CA HIS A 318 4.53 4.28 23.46
C HIS A 318 5.50 5.19 24.23
N MET A 319 4.97 5.95 25.18
CA MET A 319 5.78 6.75 26.11
C MET A 319 5.76 6.09 27.49
N GLU A 320 6.92 5.64 27.96
CA GLU A 320 7.11 5.15 29.31
C GLU A 320 7.54 6.28 30.21
N GLU A 321 6.79 6.48 31.31
CA GLU A 321 7.09 7.47 32.33
C GLU A 321 7.54 8.84 31.79
N THR A 322 6.67 9.79 31.77
CA THR A 322 6.93 11.16 31.24
C THR A 322 7.87 11.98 32.12
N LYS A 323 8.97 11.39 32.61
CA LYS A 323 9.97 12.08 33.42
C LYS A 323 10.75 13.07 32.54
N GLY A 324 10.98 14.29 33.08
CA GLY A 324 11.86 15.27 32.43
C GLY A 324 11.16 16.40 31.66
N MET A 325 9.83 16.39 31.58
CA MET A 325 9.05 17.52 31.05
C MET A 325 7.94 17.90 32.00
N GLU A 326 7.68 19.21 32.17
CA GLU A 326 6.52 19.64 32.93
C GLU A 326 5.23 19.12 32.34
N GLY A 327 4.36 18.49 33.13
CA GLY A 327 3.11 17.91 32.69
C GLY A 327 2.23 18.84 31.86
N LYS A 328 2.29 20.18 32.14
CA LYS A 328 1.59 21.20 31.36
C LYS A 328 2.13 21.36 29.94
N ILE A 329 3.45 21.22 29.72
CA ILE A 329 4.06 21.32 28.42
C ILE A 329 3.66 20.11 27.60
N ILE A 330 3.75 18.88 28.15
CA ILE A 330 3.31 17.67 27.51
C ILE A 330 1.82 17.71 27.14
N ALA A 331 0.98 18.18 28.09
CA ALA A 331 -0.45 18.32 27.86
C ALA A 331 -0.77 19.22 26.65
N ASN A 332 -0.05 20.31 26.47
CA ASN A 332 -0.21 21.21 25.33
C ASN A 332 0.24 20.54 24.04
N ARG A 333 1.38 19.82 24.03
CA ARG A 333 1.88 19.08 22.88
C ARG A 333 0.95 17.95 22.47
N LEU A 334 0.38 17.24 23.44
CA LEU A 334 -0.61 16.19 23.17
C LEU A 334 -1.88 16.77 22.52
N LYS A 335 -2.38 17.92 23.00
CA LYS A 335 -3.54 18.59 22.39
C LYS A 335 -3.28 18.96 20.93
N GLU A 336 -2.11 19.49 20.63
CA GLU A 336 -1.67 19.80 19.26
C GLU A 336 -1.58 18.53 18.41
N PHE A 337 -0.88 17.51 18.91
CA PHE A 337 -0.66 16.24 18.24
C PHE A 337 -1.97 15.53 17.82
N PHE A 338 -2.94 15.43 18.75
CA PHE A 338 -4.23 14.79 18.45
C PHE A 338 -5.12 15.63 17.53
N SER A 339 -4.83 16.90 17.34
CA SER A 339 -5.62 17.79 16.48
C SER A 339 -5.05 17.94 15.09
N THR A 340 -3.77 17.66 14.89
CA THR A 340 -3.10 17.85 13.60
C THR A 340 -3.30 16.68 12.66
N ASN A 341 -3.53 16.99 11.37
CA ASN A 341 -3.67 15.98 10.33
C ASN A 341 -2.32 15.61 9.68
N LYS A 342 -1.31 16.43 9.85
CA LYS A 342 0.01 16.25 9.27
C LYS A 342 1.09 16.47 10.30
N LEU A 343 2.09 15.59 10.31
CA LEU A 343 3.30 15.71 11.09
C LEU A 343 4.41 16.28 10.22
N ASN A 344 5.14 17.24 10.75
CA ASN A 344 6.38 17.69 10.13
C ASN A 344 7.52 16.81 10.65
N ILE A 345 7.95 15.85 9.85
CA ILE A 345 9.01 14.92 10.21
C ILE A 345 10.37 15.56 9.94
N ARG A 346 11.20 15.56 10.95
CA ARG A 346 12.59 16.04 10.90
C ARG A 346 13.52 14.90 11.29
N THR A 347 14.40 14.57 10.40
CA THR A 347 15.44 13.58 10.63
C THR A 347 16.80 14.25 10.46
N LEU A 348 17.78 13.81 11.21
CA LEU A 348 19.14 14.34 11.10
C LEU A 348 19.62 14.23 9.65
N PHE A 349 20.27 15.29 9.17
CA PHE A 349 20.87 15.39 7.83
C PHE A 349 19.91 15.35 6.64
N ASN A 350 18.58 15.37 6.85
CA ASN A 350 17.60 15.41 5.80
C ASN A 350 16.72 16.67 5.89
N SER A 351 16.19 17.11 4.76
CA SER A 351 15.20 18.17 4.71
C SER A 351 13.91 17.71 5.40
N PRO A 352 13.29 18.57 6.23
CA PRO A 352 11.99 18.25 6.80
C PRO A 352 10.93 17.99 5.73
N TYR A 353 10.04 17.04 5.99
CA TYR A 353 8.92 16.74 5.10
C TYR A 353 7.63 16.53 5.90
N SER A 354 6.50 16.63 5.20
CA SER A 354 5.18 16.46 5.81
C SER A 354 4.68 15.03 5.58
N GLN A 355 4.29 14.34 6.65
CA GLN A 355 3.67 13.02 6.64
C GLN A 355 2.26 13.10 7.19
N THR A 356 1.31 12.35 6.69
CA THR A 356 -0.03 12.22 7.28
C THR A 356 0.08 11.69 8.71
N ASN A 357 -0.62 12.31 9.66
CA ASN A 357 -0.60 11.85 11.05
C ASN A 357 -1.50 10.63 11.23
N THR A 358 -0.90 9.47 11.18
CA THR A 358 -1.53 8.17 11.42
C THR A 358 -1.14 7.58 12.78
N VAL A 359 -0.34 8.31 13.55
CA VAL A 359 0.25 7.83 14.79
C VAL A 359 -0.77 7.82 15.92
N ARG A 360 -0.84 6.70 16.62
CA ARG A 360 -1.57 6.53 17.87
C ARG A 360 -0.60 6.57 19.03
N MET A 361 -1.10 6.90 20.21
CA MET A 361 -0.25 7.06 21.36
C MET A 361 -0.79 6.34 22.59
N ILE A 362 0.09 5.59 23.24
CA ILE A 362 -0.12 5.01 24.58
C ILE A 362 0.91 5.65 25.50
N ILE A 363 0.45 6.17 26.64
CA ILE A 363 1.30 6.78 27.65
C ILE A 363 1.14 6.01 28.94
N ASN A 364 2.24 5.51 29.51
CA ASN A 364 2.24 4.89 30.83
C ASN A 364 2.70 5.88 31.88
N SER A 365 2.08 5.83 33.05
CA SER A 365 2.48 6.59 34.21
C SER A 365 2.29 5.81 35.51
N ASN A 366 3.16 6.03 36.47
CA ASN A 366 2.97 5.57 37.85
C ASN A 366 2.21 6.57 38.70
N GLU A 367 1.96 7.77 38.18
CA GLU A 367 1.21 8.80 38.87
C GLU A 367 -0.28 8.68 38.59
N GLN A 368 -1.09 8.95 39.59
CA GLN A 368 -2.56 8.98 39.47
C GLN A 368 -3.04 10.12 38.56
N ARG A 369 -2.28 11.20 38.49
CA ARG A 369 -2.58 12.38 37.67
C ARG A 369 -1.33 12.89 36.97
N PRO A 370 -0.90 12.24 35.89
CA PRO A 370 0.33 12.63 35.19
C PRO A 370 0.24 13.97 34.48
N PHE A 371 -0.99 14.46 34.23
CA PHE A 371 -1.24 15.72 33.53
C PHE A 371 -2.25 16.59 34.23
N PRO A 372 -2.21 17.94 34.02
CA PRO A 372 -3.23 18.87 34.50
C PRO A 372 -4.63 18.48 33.99
N TYR A 373 -5.63 18.73 34.84
CA TYR A 373 -7.03 18.46 34.54
C TYR A 373 -7.58 19.54 33.59
N GLU A 374 -7.37 19.38 32.29
CA GLU A 374 -7.86 20.32 31.27
C GLU A 374 -8.91 19.65 30.38
N ALA A 375 -10.10 20.25 30.26
CA ALA A 375 -11.19 19.72 29.45
C ALA A 375 -10.77 19.40 27.99
N ALA A 376 -9.85 20.21 27.43
CA ALA A 376 -9.33 20.03 26.09
C ALA A 376 -8.46 18.79 25.94
N LEU A 377 -7.75 18.32 26.96
CA LEU A 377 -6.98 17.10 26.97
C LEU A 377 -7.89 15.90 27.29
N LEU A 378 -8.78 16.04 28.27
CA LEU A 378 -9.69 14.94 28.68
C LEU A 378 -10.55 14.40 27.55
N ARG A 379 -11.04 15.26 26.66
CA ARG A 379 -11.83 14.82 25.51
C ARG A 379 -11.00 14.09 24.41
N ARG A 380 -9.66 14.13 24.51
CA ARG A 380 -8.72 13.53 23.56
C ARG A 380 -7.95 12.36 24.15
N THR A 381 -8.14 12.07 25.41
CA THR A 381 -7.41 11.00 26.09
C THR A 381 -8.35 10.19 26.95
N THR A 382 -8.17 8.91 26.95
CA THR A 382 -8.84 8.02 27.90
C THR A 382 -7.82 7.61 28.94
N MET A 383 -8.02 8.09 30.15
CA MET A 383 -7.15 7.80 31.29
C MET A 383 -7.74 6.62 32.07
N ILE A 384 -6.95 5.57 32.23
CA ILE A 384 -7.33 4.33 32.90
C ILE A 384 -6.38 4.12 34.07
N TRP A 385 -6.93 4.12 35.28
CA TRP A 385 -6.20 3.68 36.45
C TRP A 385 -6.32 2.17 36.60
N ILE A 386 -5.18 1.49 36.51
CA ILE A 386 -5.10 0.05 36.65
C ILE A 386 -4.79 -0.25 38.13
N GLU A 387 -5.73 -0.86 38.81
CA GLU A 387 -5.56 -1.38 40.15
C GLU A 387 -4.57 -2.55 40.12
N ASN A 388 -4.35 -3.22 41.21
CA ASN A 388 -3.34 -4.30 41.29
C ASN A 388 -3.55 -5.36 40.21
N SER A 389 -2.45 -5.85 39.65
CA SER A 389 -2.50 -6.98 38.71
C SER A 389 -3.16 -8.20 39.41
N ALA A 390 -4.26 -8.68 38.82
CA ALA A 390 -4.92 -9.89 39.28
C ALA A 390 -4.20 -11.16 38.82
N HIS A 391 -3.15 -11.02 38.03
CA HIS A 391 -2.49 -12.15 37.37
C HIS A 391 -1.08 -12.34 37.88
N ASP A 392 -0.72 -13.62 38.07
CA ASP A 392 0.63 -14.05 38.47
C ASP A 392 1.61 -14.07 37.27
N GLN A 393 2.86 -14.38 37.55
CA GLN A 393 3.89 -14.41 36.49
C GLN A 393 3.64 -15.53 35.46
N GLU A 394 2.99 -16.62 35.87
CA GLU A 394 2.70 -17.73 34.97
C GLU A 394 1.62 -17.39 33.96
N TRP A 395 0.59 -16.68 34.39
CA TRP A 395 -0.42 -16.15 33.48
C TRP A 395 0.20 -15.20 32.43
N TRP A 396 1.08 -14.30 32.84
CA TRP A 396 1.76 -13.39 31.90
C TRP A 396 2.63 -14.13 30.87
N LYS A 397 3.26 -15.24 31.20
CA LYS A 397 3.98 -16.08 30.23
C LYS A 397 3.07 -16.70 29.16
N ASN A 398 1.81 -16.91 29.49
CA ASN A 398 0.84 -17.46 28.54
C ASN A 398 0.25 -16.41 27.61
N VAL A 399 0.36 -15.12 27.95
CA VAL A 399 -0.09 -13.99 27.13
C VAL A 399 0.93 -13.65 26.03
N PHE A 400 2.20 -13.83 26.33
CA PHE A 400 3.34 -13.55 25.45
C PHE A 400 4.06 -14.83 25.04
#